data_b071a9ccf72d1303f53772b3ea7ee496
#
_entry.id   b071a9ccf72d1303f53772b3ea7ee496
#
_cell.length_a   1.000
_cell.length_b   1.000
_cell.length_c   1.000
_cell.angle_alpha   90.00
_cell.angle_beta   90.00
_cell.angle_gamma   90.00
#
_symmetry.space_group_name_H-M   'P 1'
#
loop_
_entity.id
_entity.type
_entity.pdbx_description
1 polymer ?
#
loop_
_entity_poly.entity_id
_entity_poly.type
_entity_poly.pdbx_seq_one_letter_code
_entity_poly.pdbx_strand_id
1 'polypeptide(L)'
;MLQYDPNRYPKCTVPAAEIARVKGLGFLRDKRTADCFNCRVVTGNGKLSAEKLHAIADAAKQFASGEVALTSRMNVEVQGIPFENIEAFTAFLAEYGLEPGGTGPRVRPVVSCKGTACVFGLIDTYGLSEKIHYLYYKGYHNVKLPHKFKIAVGGCPNNCVKPDLNDIGIIGQWVPVANAEKCVGCGACVKTCPVDACHVEEGKYVRTTKDCNSCGRCVRACHVGALAYEHGYRVTLGGRWGKKVARGIALSHLFTSEEEVLALVEKAILLFRDQGVAGERFADTLARIGIENAEQILLSDELLNRKEEILAKAL
;
A
#
# COMPACT_ATOMS: atom_id res chain seq x y z
N MET A 1 5.54 -12.38 -33.16
CA MET A 1 4.57 -12.35 -32.03
C MET A 1 4.11 -13.77 -31.78
N LEU A 2 4.33 -14.30 -30.57
CA LEU A 2 3.74 -15.57 -30.16
C LEU A 2 2.22 -15.39 -30.11
N GLN A 3 1.51 -16.19 -30.91
CA GLN A 3 0.05 -16.16 -30.92
C GLN A 3 -0.47 -16.60 -29.55
N TYR A 4 -1.27 -15.77 -28.87
CA TYR A 4 -1.84 -16.10 -27.57
C TYR A 4 -2.84 -17.25 -27.72
N ASP A 5 -2.50 -18.41 -27.19
CA ASP A 5 -3.44 -19.53 -27.03
C ASP A 5 -3.67 -19.77 -25.52
N PRO A 6 -4.86 -19.53 -24.99
CA PRO A 6 -5.15 -19.69 -23.57
C PRO A 6 -5.01 -21.13 -23.08
N ASN A 7 -5.06 -22.12 -23.99
CA ASN A 7 -5.00 -23.54 -23.67
C ASN A 7 -3.59 -24.14 -23.85
N ARG A 8 -2.66 -23.38 -24.41
CA ARG A 8 -1.29 -23.84 -24.66
C ARG A 8 -0.37 -23.46 -23.49
N TYR A 9 -0.16 -24.42 -22.61
CA TYR A 9 0.84 -24.32 -21.54
C TYR A 9 2.01 -25.23 -21.89
N PRO A 10 3.20 -24.70 -22.22
CA PRO A 10 4.35 -25.55 -22.42
C PRO A 10 4.64 -26.35 -21.15
N LYS A 11 5.02 -27.62 -21.34
CA LYS A 11 5.35 -28.51 -20.22
C LYS A 11 6.56 -27.96 -19.49
N CYS A 12 6.44 -27.78 -18.17
CA CYS A 12 7.54 -27.35 -17.32
C CYS A 12 8.26 -28.61 -16.81
N THR A 13 9.58 -28.63 -16.96
CA THR A 13 10.44 -29.73 -16.48
C THR A 13 11.04 -29.45 -15.10
N VAL A 14 11.00 -28.17 -14.65
CA VAL A 14 11.47 -27.78 -13.32
C VAL A 14 10.66 -28.49 -12.24
N PRO A 15 11.32 -29.12 -11.23
CA PRO A 15 10.63 -29.81 -10.15
C PRO A 15 9.68 -28.90 -9.38
N ALA A 16 8.54 -29.44 -8.94
CA ALA A 16 7.51 -28.67 -8.22
C ALA A 16 8.06 -28.00 -6.93
N ALA A 17 9.00 -28.63 -6.25
CA ALA A 17 9.66 -28.08 -5.07
C ALA A 17 10.46 -26.80 -5.42
N GLU A 18 11.20 -26.82 -6.54
CA GLU A 18 11.96 -25.66 -7.02
C GLU A 18 11.03 -24.54 -7.49
N ILE A 19 9.93 -24.86 -8.19
CA ILE A 19 8.91 -23.87 -8.55
C ILE A 19 8.36 -23.18 -7.29
N ALA A 20 8.09 -23.95 -6.24
CA ALA A 20 7.61 -23.41 -4.98
C ALA A 20 8.68 -22.54 -4.28
N ARG A 21 9.95 -22.97 -4.29
CA ARG A 21 11.09 -22.24 -3.74
C ARG A 21 11.26 -20.88 -4.42
N VAL A 22 11.41 -20.86 -5.74
CA VAL A 22 11.65 -19.61 -6.49
C VAL A 22 10.43 -18.70 -6.47
N LYS A 23 9.21 -19.24 -6.39
CA LYS A 23 7.99 -18.45 -6.15
C LYS A 23 8.07 -17.68 -4.83
N GLY A 24 8.64 -18.28 -3.79
CA GLY A 24 8.89 -17.62 -2.50
C GLY A 24 9.84 -16.43 -2.62
N LEU A 25 10.75 -16.45 -3.59
CA LEU A 25 11.73 -15.41 -3.86
C LEU A 25 11.23 -14.30 -4.82
N GLY A 26 10.03 -14.42 -5.41
CA GLY A 26 9.51 -13.39 -6.31
C GLY A 26 9.36 -13.83 -7.77
N PHE A 27 9.74 -15.05 -8.11
CA PHE A 27 9.68 -15.59 -9.46
C PHE A 27 8.39 -16.38 -9.69
N LEU A 28 7.60 -15.98 -10.66
CA LEU A 28 6.35 -16.62 -11.03
C LEU A 28 6.52 -17.32 -12.36
N ARG A 29 6.06 -18.56 -12.47
CA ARG A 29 6.14 -19.32 -13.71
C ARG A 29 5.54 -18.53 -14.88
N ASP A 30 6.29 -18.40 -15.98
CA ASP A 30 5.77 -17.89 -17.25
C ASP A 30 4.93 -19.00 -17.92
N LYS A 31 3.76 -18.62 -18.41
CA LYS A 31 2.90 -19.59 -19.10
C LYS A 31 3.17 -19.69 -20.61
N ARG A 32 3.95 -18.78 -21.17
CA ARG A 32 4.23 -18.69 -22.61
C ARG A 32 5.41 -19.57 -23.02
N THR A 33 6.38 -19.72 -22.11
CA THR A 33 7.65 -20.39 -22.39
C THR A 33 7.93 -21.45 -21.34
N ALA A 34 8.40 -22.64 -21.79
CA ALA A 34 8.79 -23.73 -20.89
C ALA A 34 9.96 -23.27 -20.00
N ASP A 35 9.92 -23.70 -18.74
CA ASP A 35 10.98 -23.52 -17.75
C ASP A 35 11.44 -22.06 -17.53
N CYS A 36 10.60 -21.08 -17.92
CA CYS A 36 10.84 -19.67 -17.73
C CYS A 36 9.95 -19.09 -16.61
N PHE A 37 10.44 -18.02 -15.99
CA PHE A 37 9.81 -17.34 -14.86
C PHE A 37 9.76 -15.84 -15.10
N ASN A 38 8.79 -15.18 -14.46
CA ASN A 38 8.63 -13.74 -14.43
C ASN A 38 9.01 -13.25 -13.02
N CYS A 39 9.99 -12.36 -12.93
CA CYS A 39 10.48 -11.84 -11.67
C CYS A 39 9.88 -10.47 -11.36
N ARG A 40 9.39 -10.28 -10.15
CA ARG A 40 9.02 -8.97 -9.64
C ARG A 40 10.20 -8.34 -8.93
N VAL A 41 10.75 -7.29 -9.53
CA VAL A 41 11.78 -6.44 -8.91
C VAL A 41 11.07 -5.42 -8.02
N VAL A 42 11.42 -5.42 -6.74
CA VAL A 42 10.78 -4.57 -5.73
C VAL A 42 11.35 -3.15 -5.80
N THR A 43 10.47 -2.16 -5.90
CA THR A 43 10.85 -0.75 -6.03
C THR A 43 10.80 0.03 -4.72
N GLY A 44 10.41 -0.62 -3.61
CA GLY A 44 10.17 0.03 -2.33
C GLY A 44 8.81 0.75 -2.28
N ASN A 45 8.65 1.79 -3.08
CA ASN A 45 7.43 2.61 -3.10
C ASN A 45 7.02 3.10 -4.49
N GLY A 46 7.55 2.47 -5.54
CA GLY A 46 7.30 2.88 -6.94
C GLY A 46 8.23 3.98 -7.45
N LYS A 47 9.21 4.43 -6.66
CA LYS A 47 10.20 5.42 -7.03
C LYS A 47 11.54 4.71 -7.28
N LEU A 48 12.10 4.91 -8.47
CA LEU A 48 13.41 4.38 -8.86
C LEU A 48 14.30 5.52 -9.36
N SER A 49 15.61 5.40 -9.15
CA SER A 49 16.57 6.22 -9.87
C SER A 49 16.69 5.76 -11.34
N ALA A 50 17.13 6.65 -12.20
CA ALA A 50 17.39 6.29 -13.61
C ALA A 50 18.40 5.13 -13.72
N GLU A 51 19.44 5.12 -12.89
CA GLU A 51 20.44 4.06 -12.81
C GLU A 51 19.80 2.69 -12.50
N LYS A 52 18.94 2.61 -11.48
CA LYS A 52 18.21 1.38 -11.13
C LYS A 52 17.27 0.93 -12.25
N LEU A 53 16.63 1.87 -12.94
CA LEU A 53 15.78 1.54 -14.08
C LEU A 53 16.59 0.98 -15.26
N HIS A 54 17.77 1.55 -15.53
CA HIS A 54 18.72 1.02 -16.53
C HIS A 54 19.21 -0.39 -16.15
N ALA A 55 19.59 -0.61 -14.90
CA ALA A 55 20.00 -1.93 -14.42
C ALA A 55 18.90 -2.99 -14.61
N ILE A 56 17.63 -2.65 -14.38
CA ILE A 56 16.51 -3.57 -14.65
C ILE A 56 16.39 -3.87 -16.16
N ALA A 57 16.57 -2.86 -17.01
CA ALA A 57 16.53 -3.04 -18.47
C ALA A 57 17.69 -3.90 -18.98
N ASP A 58 18.88 -3.73 -18.43
CA ASP A 58 20.06 -4.52 -18.78
C ASP A 58 19.93 -5.97 -18.27
N ALA A 59 19.44 -6.16 -17.04
CA ALA A 59 19.12 -7.50 -16.53
C ALA A 59 18.08 -8.22 -17.42
N ALA A 60 17.07 -7.51 -17.91
CA ALA A 60 16.08 -8.08 -18.81
C ALA A 60 16.69 -8.53 -20.15
N LYS A 61 17.61 -7.75 -20.71
CA LYS A 61 18.30 -8.08 -21.96
C LYS A 61 19.28 -9.24 -21.80
N GLN A 62 20.02 -9.26 -20.69
CA GLN A 62 21.10 -10.22 -20.47
C GLN A 62 20.60 -11.59 -20.03
N PHE A 63 19.58 -11.65 -19.16
CA PHE A 63 19.17 -12.88 -18.47
C PHE A 63 17.75 -13.35 -18.83
N ALA A 64 16.99 -12.58 -19.59
CA ALA A 64 15.57 -12.82 -19.82
C ALA A 64 15.15 -12.55 -21.29
N SER A 65 13.86 -12.39 -21.53
CA SER A 65 13.34 -12.12 -22.89
C SER A 65 13.60 -10.70 -23.42
N GLY A 66 14.14 -9.80 -22.60
CA GLY A 66 14.26 -8.37 -22.92
C GLY A 66 12.99 -7.58 -22.63
N GLU A 67 11.90 -8.23 -22.18
CA GLU A 67 10.63 -7.59 -21.90
C GLU A 67 10.49 -7.26 -20.41
N VAL A 68 9.95 -6.06 -20.12
CA VAL A 68 9.57 -5.62 -18.77
C VAL A 68 8.12 -5.18 -18.74
N ALA A 69 7.43 -5.38 -17.61
CA ALA A 69 6.07 -4.96 -17.39
C ALA A 69 5.94 -4.16 -16.10
N LEU A 70 5.18 -3.07 -16.13
CA LEU A 70 4.83 -2.31 -14.93
C LEU A 70 3.63 -2.95 -14.25
N THR A 71 3.80 -3.32 -12.97
CA THR A 71 2.73 -3.95 -12.22
C THR A 71 1.84 -2.93 -11.50
N SER A 72 0.59 -3.29 -11.22
CA SER A 72 -0.34 -2.45 -10.45
C SER A 72 0.11 -2.20 -9.00
N ARG A 73 1.15 -2.89 -8.52
CA ARG A 73 1.77 -2.68 -7.20
C ARG A 73 3.11 -1.97 -7.29
N MET A 74 3.32 -1.21 -8.37
CA MET A 74 4.51 -0.36 -8.57
C MET A 74 5.83 -1.12 -8.57
N ASN A 75 5.82 -2.43 -8.80
CA ASN A 75 7.02 -3.21 -9.07
C ASN A 75 7.23 -3.31 -10.57
N VAL A 76 8.48 -3.48 -10.98
CA VAL A 76 8.81 -3.84 -12.35
C VAL A 76 8.87 -5.37 -12.44
N GLU A 77 8.19 -5.96 -13.41
CA GLU A 77 8.24 -7.41 -13.66
C GLU A 77 9.08 -7.67 -14.91
N VAL A 78 10.22 -8.36 -14.74
CA VAL A 78 11.05 -8.84 -15.84
C VAL A 78 10.51 -10.20 -16.27
N GLN A 79 10.25 -10.36 -17.58
CA GLN A 79 9.56 -11.53 -18.12
C GLN A 79 10.47 -12.51 -18.83
N GLY A 80 10.16 -13.80 -18.72
CA GLY A 80 10.80 -14.86 -19.50
C GLY A 80 12.24 -15.16 -19.06
N ILE A 81 12.52 -15.20 -17.77
CA ILE A 81 13.83 -15.59 -17.21
C ILE A 81 13.92 -17.12 -17.21
N PRO A 82 14.85 -17.76 -17.94
CA PRO A 82 15.13 -19.19 -17.82
C PRO A 82 15.47 -19.58 -16.38
N PHE A 83 15.05 -20.77 -15.94
CA PHE A 83 15.29 -21.23 -14.57
C PHE A 83 16.75 -21.17 -14.16
N GLU A 84 17.65 -21.58 -15.05
CA GLU A 84 19.11 -21.58 -14.87
C GLU A 84 19.70 -20.16 -14.67
N ASN A 85 19.02 -19.12 -15.16
CA ASN A 85 19.50 -17.73 -15.06
C ASN A 85 19.04 -17.03 -13.76
N ILE A 86 18.17 -17.64 -12.95
CA ILE A 86 17.57 -17.00 -11.78
C ILE A 86 18.64 -16.50 -10.79
N GLU A 87 19.66 -17.30 -10.52
CA GLU A 87 20.73 -16.93 -9.57
C GLU A 87 21.58 -15.78 -10.10
N ALA A 88 22.02 -15.86 -11.35
CA ALA A 88 22.82 -14.82 -12.00
C ALA A 88 22.03 -13.49 -12.12
N PHE A 89 20.75 -13.58 -12.50
CA PHE A 89 19.84 -12.45 -12.53
C PHE A 89 19.70 -11.78 -11.16
N THR A 90 19.55 -12.57 -10.12
CA THR A 90 19.40 -12.06 -8.74
C THR A 90 20.68 -11.40 -8.26
N ALA A 91 21.84 -12.00 -8.53
CA ALA A 91 23.14 -11.45 -8.19
C ALA A 91 23.41 -10.10 -8.90
N PHE A 92 23.10 -10.02 -10.19
CA PHE A 92 23.23 -8.78 -10.96
C PHE A 92 22.36 -7.65 -10.37
N LEU A 93 21.08 -7.93 -10.03
CA LEU A 93 20.21 -6.93 -9.42
C LEU A 93 20.75 -6.43 -8.06
N ALA A 94 21.35 -7.33 -7.28
CA ALA A 94 21.88 -7.01 -5.96
C ALA A 94 23.01 -5.97 -6.00
N GLU A 95 23.83 -5.93 -7.07
CA GLU A 95 24.88 -4.94 -7.30
C GLU A 95 24.33 -3.50 -7.33
N TYR A 96 23.07 -3.34 -7.75
CA TYR A 96 22.36 -2.06 -7.80
C TYR A 96 21.42 -1.82 -6.60
N GLY A 97 21.51 -2.67 -5.58
CA GLY A 97 20.61 -2.61 -4.42
C GLY A 97 19.15 -2.86 -4.80
N LEU A 98 18.90 -3.70 -5.80
CA LEU A 98 17.61 -4.19 -6.22
C LEU A 98 17.42 -5.64 -5.78
N GLU A 99 16.17 -6.04 -5.55
CA GLU A 99 15.85 -7.38 -5.08
C GLU A 99 14.56 -7.92 -5.72
N PRO A 100 14.50 -9.22 -6.04
CA PRO A 100 13.26 -9.90 -6.35
C PRO A 100 12.38 -10.03 -5.10
N GLY A 101 11.03 -10.09 -5.28
CA GLY A 101 10.14 -10.27 -4.12
C GLY A 101 8.66 -10.11 -4.40
N GLY A 102 7.92 -9.72 -3.38
CA GLY A 102 6.50 -9.36 -3.49
C GLY A 102 5.53 -10.54 -3.69
N THR A 103 5.90 -11.76 -3.28
CA THR A 103 5.07 -12.96 -3.41
C THR A 103 4.83 -13.64 -2.04
N GLY A 104 3.97 -14.66 -2.01
CA GLY A 104 3.72 -15.46 -0.80
C GLY A 104 2.73 -14.86 0.21
N PRO A 105 2.45 -15.57 1.32
CA PRO A 105 1.58 -15.15 2.40
C PRO A 105 2.37 -14.27 3.39
N ARG A 106 2.67 -13.04 2.99
CA ARG A 106 3.55 -12.09 3.70
C ARG A 106 3.05 -10.67 3.47
N VAL A 107 3.66 -9.71 4.15
CA VAL A 107 3.56 -8.29 3.80
C VAL A 107 4.01 -8.11 2.34
N ARG A 108 3.24 -7.37 1.57
CA ARG A 108 3.51 -7.11 0.15
C ARG A 108 4.20 -5.75 -0.01
N PRO A 109 4.93 -5.55 -1.13
CA PRO A 109 5.50 -4.23 -1.43
C PRO A 109 4.47 -3.13 -1.27
N VAL A 110 4.86 -2.04 -0.64
CA VAL A 110 3.99 -0.89 -0.35
C VAL A 110 3.63 -0.18 -1.65
N VAL A 111 2.38 0.24 -1.77
CA VAL A 111 1.93 1.10 -2.88
C VAL A 111 1.83 2.53 -2.36
N SER A 112 2.45 3.47 -3.06
CA SER A 112 2.44 4.89 -2.68
C SER A 112 2.10 5.77 -3.87
N CYS A 113 1.29 6.79 -3.67
CA CYS A 113 1.14 7.81 -4.70
C CYS A 113 2.30 8.84 -4.64
N LYS A 114 2.43 9.66 -5.69
CA LYS A 114 3.42 10.74 -5.74
C LYS A 114 3.07 11.95 -4.84
N GLY A 115 2.34 11.74 -3.73
CA GLY A 115 1.79 12.82 -2.90
C GLY A 115 2.81 13.85 -2.46
N THR A 116 4.04 13.42 -2.12
CA THR A 116 5.17 14.30 -1.78
C THR A 116 5.47 15.34 -2.86
N ALA A 117 5.35 14.96 -4.14
CA ALA A 117 5.63 15.83 -5.29
C ALA A 117 4.33 16.36 -5.95
N CYS A 118 3.17 16.12 -5.37
CA CYS A 118 1.88 16.46 -5.94
C CYS A 118 1.32 17.74 -5.31
N VAL A 119 0.79 18.66 -6.13
CA VAL A 119 0.15 19.91 -5.66
C VAL A 119 -1.06 19.67 -4.72
N PHE A 120 -1.67 18.48 -4.80
CA PHE A 120 -2.76 18.07 -3.91
C PHE A 120 -2.29 17.26 -2.70
N GLY A 121 -1.00 16.92 -2.62
CA GLY A 121 -0.45 16.17 -1.50
C GLY A 121 -0.60 16.90 -0.17
N LEU A 122 -0.97 16.15 0.87
CA LEU A 122 -1.19 16.64 2.22
C LEU A 122 -0.19 16.02 3.21
N ILE A 123 0.50 14.95 2.80
CA ILE A 123 1.50 14.22 3.57
C ILE A 123 2.71 13.86 2.70
N ASP A 124 3.84 13.56 3.33
CA ASP A 124 4.99 12.96 2.66
C ASP A 124 4.75 11.47 2.42
N THR A 125 4.21 11.14 1.25
CA THR A 125 3.91 9.75 0.89
C THR A 125 5.16 8.92 0.61
N TYR A 126 6.21 9.53 0.06
CA TYR A 126 7.46 8.81 -0.23
C TYR A 126 8.20 8.46 1.06
N GLY A 127 8.38 9.42 1.98
CA GLY A 127 9.04 9.17 3.26
C GLY A 127 8.29 8.13 4.09
N LEU A 128 6.97 8.28 4.26
CA LEU A 128 6.17 7.34 5.04
C LEU A 128 6.18 5.92 4.41
N SER A 129 6.00 5.81 3.09
CA SER A 129 6.00 4.50 2.43
C SER A 129 7.37 3.83 2.45
N GLU A 130 8.46 4.58 2.42
CA GLU A 130 9.82 4.07 2.57
C GLU A 130 10.07 3.53 3.99
N LYS A 131 9.65 4.26 5.03
CA LYS A 131 9.69 3.78 6.41
C LYS A 131 8.90 2.47 6.56
N ILE A 132 7.66 2.40 6.04
CA ILE A 132 6.83 1.19 6.06
C ILE A 132 7.51 0.04 5.30
N HIS A 133 8.16 0.32 4.17
CA HIS A 133 8.91 -0.69 3.41
C HIS A 133 10.03 -1.30 4.23
N TYR A 134 10.89 -0.47 4.84
CA TYR A 134 12.02 -0.97 5.63
C TYR A 134 11.57 -1.66 6.91
N LEU A 135 10.64 -1.09 7.65
CA LEU A 135 10.19 -1.62 8.93
C LEU A 135 9.36 -2.92 8.77
N TYR A 136 8.45 -2.95 7.78
CA TYR A 136 7.43 -4.00 7.74
C TYR A 136 7.51 -4.91 6.52
N TYR A 137 7.87 -4.41 5.33
CA TYR A 137 8.10 -5.32 4.22
C TYR A 137 9.43 -6.08 4.40
N LYS A 138 10.54 -5.38 4.70
CA LYS A 138 11.83 -6.01 4.95
C LYS A 138 11.93 -6.61 6.34
N GLY A 139 11.57 -5.88 7.38
CA GLY A 139 11.67 -6.31 8.77
C GLY A 139 10.83 -7.55 9.09
N TYR A 140 9.68 -7.71 8.42
CA TYR A 140 8.79 -8.87 8.53
C TYR A 140 8.92 -9.85 7.37
N HIS A 141 10.01 -9.80 6.59
CA HIS A 141 10.19 -10.63 5.39
C HIS A 141 10.03 -12.13 5.67
N ASN A 142 10.55 -12.60 6.80
CA ASN A 142 10.50 -14.00 7.21
C ASN A 142 9.24 -14.37 7.99
N VAL A 143 8.38 -13.40 8.28
CA VAL A 143 7.13 -13.64 9.02
C VAL A 143 6.06 -14.14 8.05
N LYS A 144 5.64 -15.38 8.23
CA LYS A 144 4.50 -15.97 7.53
C LYS A 144 3.21 -15.41 8.11
N LEU A 145 2.29 -14.97 7.25
CA LEU A 145 0.96 -14.50 7.61
C LEU A 145 -0.10 -15.49 7.12
N PRO A 146 -1.35 -15.46 7.62
CA PRO A 146 -2.44 -16.30 7.11
C PRO A 146 -2.61 -16.18 5.59
N HIS A 147 -2.44 -14.98 5.05
CA HIS A 147 -2.43 -14.68 3.60
C HIS A 147 -1.57 -13.43 3.34
N LYS A 148 -1.50 -13.00 2.06
CA LYS A 148 -0.87 -11.73 1.68
C LYS A 148 -1.51 -10.56 2.43
N PHE A 149 -0.67 -9.63 2.90
CA PHE A 149 -1.08 -8.38 3.53
C PHE A 149 -0.60 -7.19 2.70
N LYS A 150 -1.50 -6.29 2.33
CA LYS A 150 -1.25 -5.20 1.41
C LYS A 150 -1.41 -3.85 2.09
N ILE A 151 -0.45 -2.96 1.88
CA ILE A 151 -0.43 -1.60 2.42
C ILE A 151 -0.41 -0.61 1.26
N ALA A 152 -1.16 0.48 1.38
CA ALA A 152 -1.13 1.57 0.43
C ALA A 152 -1.18 2.93 1.11
N VAL A 153 -0.36 3.88 0.61
CA VAL A 153 -0.24 5.25 1.13
C VAL A 153 -0.70 6.25 0.07
N GLY A 154 -1.79 6.94 0.35
CA GLY A 154 -2.37 8.00 -0.48
C GLY A 154 -2.12 9.38 0.13
N GLY A 155 -1.65 10.33 -0.68
CA GLY A 155 -1.30 11.67 -0.20
C GLY A 155 -2.50 12.58 0.09
N CYS A 156 -3.70 12.25 -0.38
CA CYS A 156 -4.92 13.03 -0.19
C CYS A 156 -6.17 12.22 -0.56
N PRO A 157 -7.39 12.72 -0.29
CA PRO A 157 -8.65 12.05 -0.60
C PRO A 157 -8.97 11.83 -2.10
N ASN A 158 -8.12 12.26 -3.03
CA ASN A 158 -8.26 11.88 -4.44
C ASN A 158 -8.03 10.37 -4.69
N ASN A 159 -7.46 9.65 -3.72
CA ASN A 159 -7.33 8.18 -3.71
C ASN A 159 -6.71 7.58 -4.98
N CYS A 160 -5.73 8.24 -5.60
CA CYS A 160 -5.12 7.84 -6.88
C CYS A 160 -4.59 6.39 -6.87
N VAL A 161 -4.06 5.91 -5.73
CA VAL A 161 -3.57 4.54 -5.55
C VAL A 161 -4.58 3.63 -4.83
N LYS A 162 -5.80 4.12 -4.63
CA LYS A 162 -6.93 3.39 -4.02
C LYS A 162 -6.54 2.73 -2.70
N PRO A 163 -6.12 3.51 -1.67
CA PRO A 163 -5.69 2.95 -0.40
C PRO A 163 -6.77 2.07 0.23
N ASP A 164 -8.03 2.46 0.15
CA ASP A 164 -9.20 1.75 0.66
C ASP A 164 -9.49 0.37 0.03
N LEU A 165 -8.72 -0.03 -0.99
CA LEU A 165 -8.77 -1.37 -1.59
C LEU A 165 -7.59 -2.26 -1.16
N ASN A 166 -6.86 -1.86 -0.13
CA ASN A 166 -5.76 -2.61 0.46
C ASN A 166 -6.13 -3.07 1.88
N ASP A 167 -5.41 -4.06 2.41
CA ASP A 167 -5.68 -4.60 3.75
C ASP A 167 -5.52 -3.49 4.81
N ILE A 168 -4.59 -2.54 4.60
CA ILE A 168 -4.53 -1.25 5.29
C ILE A 168 -4.30 -0.13 4.28
N GLY A 169 -5.09 0.92 4.37
CA GLY A 169 -4.99 2.12 3.55
C GLY A 169 -4.78 3.35 4.40
N ILE A 170 -3.77 4.15 4.07
CA ILE A 170 -3.41 5.40 4.76
C ILE A 170 -3.68 6.55 3.81
N ILE A 171 -4.41 7.57 4.25
CA ILE A 171 -4.83 8.71 3.42
C ILE A 171 -4.56 10.00 4.17
N GLY A 172 -3.72 10.88 3.60
CA GLY A 172 -3.47 12.20 4.17
C GLY A 172 -4.71 13.07 4.24
N GLN A 173 -4.84 13.80 5.35
CA GLN A 173 -5.99 14.64 5.67
C GLN A 173 -5.53 16.04 6.10
N TRP A 174 -6.28 17.06 5.69
CA TRP A 174 -6.29 18.39 6.30
C TRP A 174 -7.70 18.68 6.79
N VAL A 175 -7.91 18.52 8.09
CA VAL A 175 -9.22 18.77 8.74
C VAL A 175 -9.34 20.29 8.95
N PRO A 176 -10.30 20.96 8.30
CA PRO A 176 -10.41 22.42 8.44
C PRO A 176 -10.84 22.82 9.84
N VAL A 177 -10.15 23.81 10.39
CA VAL A 177 -10.43 24.48 11.67
C VAL A 177 -10.76 25.93 11.37
N ALA A 178 -11.95 26.39 11.77
CA ALA A 178 -12.44 27.74 11.49
C ALA A 178 -12.19 28.69 12.65
N ASN A 179 -11.68 29.88 12.32
CA ASN A 179 -11.72 31.03 13.21
C ASN A 179 -12.89 31.93 12.78
N ALA A 180 -13.96 31.93 13.57
CA ALA A 180 -15.20 32.66 13.27
C ALA A 180 -14.97 34.20 13.27
N GLU A 181 -14.07 34.71 14.06
CA GLU A 181 -13.78 36.17 14.15
C GLU A 181 -13.17 36.70 12.84
N LYS A 182 -12.29 35.90 12.21
CA LYS A 182 -11.63 36.25 10.95
C LYS A 182 -12.52 35.98 9.72
N CYS A 183 -13.56 35.18 9.85
CA CYS A 183 -14.41 34.82 8.73
C CYS A 183 -15.31 35.99 8.29
N VAL A 184 -15.23 36.36 7.03
CA VAL A 184 -16.01 37.48 6.44
C VAL A 184 -17.20 36.96 5.58
N GLY A 185 -17.48 35.64 5.57
CA GLY A 185 -18.61 35.07 4.86
C GLY A 185 -18.51 35.12 3.32
N CYS A 186 -17.31 35.29 2.73
CA CYS A 186 -17.14 35.51 1.28
C CYS A 186 -17.51 34.31 0.39
N GLY A 187 -17.72 33.11 0.94
CA GLY A 187 -18.12 31.91 0.21
C GLY A 187 -17.04 31.26 -0.65
N ALA A 188 -15.78 31.71 -0.63
CA ALA A 188 -14.68 31.11 -1.42
C ALA A 188 -14.46 29.62 -1.08
N CYS A 189 -14.58 29.27 0.20
CA CYS A 189 -14.51 27.88 0.67
C CYS A 189 -15.63 26.98 0.11
N VAL A 190 -16.85 27.53 0.02
CA VAL A 190 -18.03 26.80 -0.54
C VAL A 190 -17.82 26.50 -2.01
N LYS A 191 -17.43 27.51 -2.82
CA LYS A 191 -17.22 27.38 -4.26
C LYS A 191 -16.16 26.34 -4.64
N THR A 192 -15.18 26.09 -3.75
CA THR A 192 -14.08 25.15 -4.01
C THR A 192 -14.33 23.75 -3.45
N CYS A 193 -15.40 23.55 -2.67
CA CYS A 193 -15.68 22.27 -2.03
C CYS A 193 -16.16 21.23 -3.05
N PRO A 194 -15.44 20.11 -3.27
CA PRO A 194 -15.82 19.15 -4.32
C PRO A 194 -16.91 18.17 -3.88
N VAL A 195 -17.34 18.25 -2.61
CA VAL A 195 -18.33 17.35 -1.99
C VAL A 195 -19.43 18.12 -1.25
N ASP A 196 -19.53 19.43 -1.48
CA ASP A 196 -20.56 20.33 -0.91
C ASP A 196 -20.69 20.24 0.62
N ALA A 197 -19.57 19.90 1.30
CA ALA A 197 -19.52 19.68 2.75
C ALA A 197 -19.29 20.95 3.57
N CYS A 198 -19.52 22.12 3.01
CA CYS A 198 -19.48 23.40 3.75
C CYS A 198 -20.39 24.42 3.13
N HIS A 199 -20.87 25.34 3.95
CA HIS A 199 -21.71 26.47 3.57
C HIS A 199 -21.37 27.70 4.42
N VAL A 200 -22.01 28.82 4.12
CA VAL A 200 -21.94 30.02 4.94
C VAL A 200 -23.30 30.21 5.61
N GLU A 201 -23.29 30.31 6.93
CA GLU A 201 -24.46 30.55 7.77
C GLU A 201 -24.15 31.73 8.68
N GLU A 202 -25.04 32.70 8.78
CA GLU A 202 -24.86 33.93 9.54
C GLU A 202 -23.51 34.66 9.25
N GLY A 203 -23.08 34.60 7.98
CA GLY A 203 -21.81 35.20 7.55
C GLY A 203 -20.54 34.44 7.97
N LYS A 204 -20.67 33.22 8.48
CA LYS A 204 -19.56 32.38 8.95
C LYS A 204 -19.50 31.03 8.23
N TYR A 205 -18.29 30.47 8.17
CA TYR A 205 -18.07 29.11 7.64
C TYR A 205 -18.66 28.05 8.57
N VAL A 206 -19.44 27.15 7.98
CA VAL A 206 -19.97 25.95 8.63
C VAL A 206 -19.60 24.72 7.83
N ARG A 207 -19.18 23.64 8.51
CA ARG A 207 -18.79 22.38 7.91
C ARG A 207 -19.75 21.25 8.26
N THR A 208 -20.23 20.51 7.26
CA THR A 208 -20.95 19.25 7.46
C THR A 208 -19.93 18.13 7.64
N THR A 209 -19.64 17.76 8.86
CA THR A 209 -18.52 16.86 9.21
C THR A 209 -18.63 15.49 8.54
N LYS A 210 -19.84 14.90 8.48
CA LYS A 210 -20.08 13.57 7.90
C LYS A 210 -19.77 13.48 6.39
N ASP A 211 -19.94 14.60 5.67
CA ASP A 211 -19.77 14.65 4.21
C ASP A 211 -18.37 15.13 3.83
N CYS A 212 -17.64 15.74 4.76
CA CYS A 212 -16.31 16.29 4.55
C CYS A 212 -15.25 15.19 4.42
N ASN A 213 -14.52 15.16 3.29
CA ASN A 213 -13.41 14.25 3.07
C ASN A 213 -12.04 14.80 3.52
N SER A 214 -12.01 15.97 4.19
CA SER A 214 -10.81 16.61 4.74
C SER A 214 -9.69 16.83 3.71
N CYS A 215 -10.05 17.24 2.49
CA CYS A 215 -9.10 17.48 1.39
C CYS A 215 -8.36 18.83 1.48
N GLY A 216 -8.70 19.70 2.43
CA GLY A 216 -8.05 20.99 2.65
C GLY A 216 -8.27 22.07 1.57
N ARG A 217 -9.12 21.84 0.55
CA ARG A 217 -9.35 22.84 -0.50
C ARG A 217 -9.93 24.13 0.03
N CYS A 218 -10.87 24.06 0.97
CA CYS A 218 -11.46 25.23 1.63
C CYS A 218 -10.41 26.04 2.40
N VAL A 219 -9.44 25.38 3.03
CA VAL A 219 -8.32 26.02 3.72
C VAL A 219 -7.47 26.81 2.73
N ARG A 220 -7.07 26.19 1.62
CA ARG A 220 -6.27 26.82 0.56
C ARG A 220 -7.00 27.98 -0.13
N ALA A 221 -8.33 27.94 -0.21
CA ALA A 221 -9.14 28.97 -0.82
C ALA A 221 -9.43 30.17 0.12
N CYS A 222 -9.17 30.04 1.42
CA CYS A 222 -9.46 31.09 2.41
C CYS A 222 -8.39 32.18 2.38
N HIS A 223 -8.59 33.18 1.54
CA HIS A 223 -7.65 34.30 1.36
C HIS A 223 -7.54 35.24 2.58
N VAL A 224 -8.53 35.21 3.50
CA VAL A 224 -8.49 35.99 4.76
C VAL A 224 -7.86 35.22 5.92
N GLY A 225 -7.42 33.97 5.70
CA GLY A 225 -6.79 33.14 6.73
C GLY A 225 -7.71 32.76 7.89
N ALA A 226 -9.03 32.74 7.65
CA ALA A 226 -10.02 32.30 8.64
C ALA A 226 -10.09 30.78 8.80
N LEU A 227 -9.56 30.02 7.85
CA LEU A 227 -9.48 28.56 7.92
C LEU A 227 -8.03 28.12 8.08
N ALA A 228 -7.73 27.48 9.20
CA ALA A 228 -6.54 26.68 9.44
C ALA A 228 -6.85 25.20 9.20
N TYR A 229 -5.92 24.31 9.51
CA TYR A 229 -6.14 22.85 9.43
C TYR A 229 -5.40 22.12 10.54
N GLU A 230 -5.98 21.01 10.94
CA GLU A 230 -5.29 19.94 11.66
C GLU A 230 -4.80 18.93 10.64
N HIS A 231 -3.51 18.62 10.73
CA HIS A 231 -2.90 17.59 9.91
C HIS A 231 -3.26 16.21 10.45
N GLY A 232 -3.53 15.25 9.59
CA GLY A 232 -3.83 13.90 10.03
C GLY A 232 -3.75 12.84 8.94
N TYR A 233 -3.91 11.60 9.39
CA TYR A 233 -3.94 10.40 8.57
C TYR A 233 -5.24 9.64 8.84
N ARG A 234 -6.08 9.52 7.84
CA ARG A 234 -7.22 8.60 7.89
C ARG A 234 -6.75 7.21 7.53
N VAL A 235 -7.00 6.24 8.38
CA VAL A 235 -6.66 4.85 8.12
C VAL A 235 -7.91 4.01 7.86
N THR A 236 -7.84 3.14 6.85
CA THR A 236 -8.89 2.19 6.50
C THR A 236 -8.35 0.77 6.63
N LEU A 237 -9.17 -0.16 7.12
CA LEU A 237 -8.82 -1.56 7.33
C LEU A 237 -9.72 -2.49 6.52
N GLY A 238 -9.17 -3.63 6.08
CA GLY A 238 -9.93 -4.72 5.47
C GLY A 238 -10.33 -4.52 4.02
N GLY A 239 -9.73 -3.54 3.35
CA GLY A 239 -9.92 -3.38 1.91
C GLY A 239 -9.33 -4.54 1.12
N ARG A 240 -10.01 -4.93 0.03
CA ARG A 240 -9.50 -5.93 -0.91
C ARG A 240 -10.07 -5.75 -2.31
N TRP A 241 -9.25 -6.08 -3.30
CA TRP A 241 -9.64 -6.12 -4.69
C TRP A 241 -9.18 -7.43 -5.33
N GLY A 242 -10.12 -8.16 -5.93
CA GLY A 242 -9.87 -9.47 -6.54
C GLY A 242 -11.18 -10.20 -6.83
N LYS A 243 -11.21 -11.54 -6.70
CA LYS A 243 -12.44 -12.33 -6.87
C LYS A 243 -13.58 -11.90 -5.96
N LYS A 244 -13.25 -11.44 -4.75
CA LYS A 244 -14.17 -10.73 -3.85
C LYS A 244 -13.65 -9.30 -3.69
N VAL A 245 -14.53 -8.33 -3.65
CA VAL A 245 -14.24 -6.90 -3.50
C VAL A 245 -14.81 -6.41 -2.18
N ALA A 246 -14.03 -5.64 -1.44
CA ALA A 246 -14.49 -4.92 -0.26
C ALA A 246 -13.70 -3.61 -0.15
N ARG A 247 -14.38 -2.51 0.22
CA ARG A 247 -13.71 -1.29 0.64
C ARG A 247 -13.30 -1.40 2.10
N GLY A 248 -12.14 -0.86 2.42
CA GLY A 248 -11.69 -0.73 3.79
C GLY A 248 -12.62 0.18 4.59
N ILE A 249 -12.86 -0.22 5.83
CA ILE A 249 -13.65 0.56 6.79
C ILE A 249 -12.69 1.54 7.46
N ALA A 250 -13.07 2.83 7.50
CA ALA A 250 -12.26 3.84 8.16
C ALA A 250 -12.35 3.67 9.67
N LEU A 251 -11.20 3.74 10.34
CA LEU A 251 -11.15 3.86 11.79
C LEU A 251 -11.76 5.20 12.22
N SER A 252 -12.36 5.23 13.42
CA SER A 252 -12.96 6.44 14.00
C SER A 252 -11.88 7.46 14.41
N HIS A 253 -10.69 6.97 14.77
CA HIS A 253 -9.55 7.77 15.21
C HIS A 253 -8.84 8.44 14.03
N LEU A 254 -8.54 9.75 14.17
CA LEU A 254 -7.66 10.47 13.26
C LEU A 254 -6.24 10.44 13.86
N PHE A 255 -5.33 9.76 13.16
CA PHE A 255 -3.93 9.72 13.55
C PHE A 255 -3.25 11.04 13.19
N THR A 256 -2.44 11.60 14.08
CA THR A 256 -1.85 12.94 13.93
C THR A 256 -0.35 12.92 13.68
N SER A 257 0.32 11.79 13.90
CA SER A 257 1.75 11.61 13.66
C SER A 257 2.07 10.38 12.79
N GLU A 258 3.24 10.37 12.17
CA GLU A 258 3.74 9.21 11.43
C GLU A 258 4.03 8.03 12.36
N GLU A 259 4.50 8.31 13.57
CA GLU A 259 4.81 7.31 14.60
C GLU A 259 3.56 6.53 14.98
N GLU A 260 2.43 7.21 15.20
CA GLU A 260 1.15 6.55 15.45
C GLU A 260 0.72 5.65 14.28
N VAL A 261 0.88 6.14 13.03
CA VAL A 261 0.55 5.38 11.83
C VAL A 261 1.46 4.17 11.68
N LEU A 262 2.75 4.31 11.92
CA LEU A 262 3.70 3.20 11.86
C LEU A 262 3.37 2.14 12.92
N ALA A 263 3.14 2.55 14.16
CA ALA A 263 2.71 1.62 15.22
C ALA A 263 1.41 0.89 14.86
N LEU A 264 0.44 1.61 14.28
CA LEU A 264 -0.82 0.99 13.82
C LEU A 264 -0.59 -0.05 12.72
N VAL A 265 0.30 0.22 11.75
CA VAL A 265 0.64 -0.75 10.68
C VAL A 265 1.21 -2.02 11.30
N GLU A 266 2.11 -1.90 12.28
CA GLU A 266 2.67 -3.06 12.99
C GLU A 266 1.58 -3.83 13.74
N LYS A 267 0.76 -3.13 14.53
CA LYS A 267 -0.37 -3.74 15.25
C LYS A 267 -1.33 -4.46 14.31
N ALA A 268 -1.63 -3.91 13.12
CA ALA A 268 -2.49 -4.57 12.15
C ALA A 268 -1.87 -5.86 11.55
N ILE A 269 -0.55 -5.89 11.34
CA ILE A 269 0.17 -7.09 10.94
C ILE A 269 0.13 -8.15 12.04
N LEU A 270 0.37 -7.74 13.30
CA LEU A 270 0.33 -8.61 14.47
C LEU A 270 -1.08 -9.15 14.72
N LEU A 271 -2.12 -8.31 14.62
CA LEU A 271 -3.52 -8.73 14.71
C LEU A 271 -3.86 -9.80 13.68
N PHE A 272 -3.44 -9.57 12.43
CA PHE A 272 -3.69 -10.54 11.36
C PHE A 272 -2.95 -11.86 11.59
N ARG A 273 -1.72 -11.81 12.13
CA ARG A 273 -0.97 -13.00 12.45
C ARG A 273 -1.57 -13.76 13.65
N ASP A 274 -2.02 -13.05 14.68
CA ASP A 274 -2.59 -13.62 15.90
C ASP A 274 -3.98 -14.23 15.70
N GLN A 275 -4.85 -13.50 15.00
CA GLN A 275 -6.27 -13.82 14.88
C GLN A 275 -6.67 -14.46 13.54
N GLY A 276 -5.84 -14.34 12.50
CA GLY A 276 -6.16 -14.85 11.18
C GLY A 276 -5.98 -16.35 11.04
N VAL A 277 -6.87 -17.00 10.29
CA VAL A 277 -6.82 -18.42 9.97
C VAL A 277 -6.07 -18.63 8.64
N ALA A 278 -5.32 -19.72 8.51
CA ALA A 278 -4.54 -20.02 7.31
C ALA A 278 -5.41 -19.97 6.03
N GLY A 279 -4.99 -19.17 5.05
CA GLY A 279 -5.74 -18.91 3.81
C GLY A 279 -6.79 -17.79 3.89
N GLU A 280 -7.10 -17.30 5.08
CA GLU A 280 -8.04 -16.19 5.30
C GLU A 280 -7.41 -14.85 4.89
N ARG A 281 -8.21 -13.94 4.31
CA ARG A 281 -7.78 -12.57 4.03
C ARG A 281 -8.08 -11.70 5.25
N PHE A 282 -7.29 -10.65 5.45
CA PHE A 282 -7.47 -9.73 6.58
C PHE A 282 -8.90 -9.17 6.70
N ALA A 283 -9.55 -8.87 5.56
CA ALA A 283 -10.97 -8.48 5.54
C ALA A 283 -11.91 -9.56 6.13
N ASP A 284 -11.63 -10.83 5.90
CA ASP A 284 -12.42 -11.93 6.44
C ASP A 284 -12.16 -12.11 7.95
N THR A 285 -10.89 -11.92 8.39
CA THR A 285 -10.51 -11.88 9.81
C THR A 285 -11.28 -10.77 10.55
N LEU A 286 -11.25 -9.54 10.00
CA LEU A 286 -11.97 -8.40 10.59
C LEU A 286 -13.48 -8.62 10.66
N ALA A 287 -14.06 -9.22 9.61
CA ALA A 287 -15.49 -9.55 9.61
C ALA A 287 -15.85 -10.58 10.70
N ARG A 288 -14.94 -11.52 10.99
CA ARG A 288 -15.14 -12.57 12.01
C ARG A 288 -14.99 -12.05 13.43
N ILE A 289 -14.02 -11.17 13.69
CA ILE A 289 -13.76 -10.65 15.05
C ILE A 289 -14.57 -9.39 15.38
N GLY A 290 -15.18 -8.75 14.38
CA GLY A 290 -15.87 -7.45 14.49
C GLY A 290 -14.93 -6.27 14.34
N ILE A 291 -15.34 -5.24 13.59
CA ILE A 291 -14.49 -4.07 13.31
C ILE A 291 -14.27 -3.21 14.55
N GLU A 292 -15.30 -3.04 15.37
CA GLU A 292 -15.22 -2.26 16.61
C GLU A 292 -14.25 -2.91 17.61
N ASN A 293 -14.29 -4.23 17.74
CA ASN A 293 -13.34 -4.99 18.57
C ASN A 293 -11.92 -4.87 18.01
N ALA A 294 -11.76 -5.02 16.68
CA ALA A 294 -10.45 -4.85 16.04
C ALA A 294 -9.89 -3.44 16.28
N GLU A 295 -10.71 -2.39 16.18
CA GLU A 295 -10.30 -1.01 16.44
C GLU A 295 -9.85 -0.82 17.90
N GLN A 296 -10.57 -1.35 18.87
CA GLN A 296 -10.18 -1.29 20.29
C GLN A 296 -8.83 -1.96 20.54
N ILE A 297 -8.60 -3.15 19.98
CA ILE A 297 -7.34 -3.87 20.09
C ILE A 297 -6.20 -3.07 19.45
N LEU A 298 -6.42 -2.51 18.27
CA LEU A 298 -5.42 -1.75 17.52
C LEU A 298 -5.05 -0.42 18.18
N LEU A 299 -5.99 0.21 18.89
CA LEU A 299 -5.73 1.45 19.63
C LEU A 299 -5.06 1.20 20.97
N SER A 300 -5.07 -0.04 21.48
CA SER A 300 -4.32 -0.46 22.69
C SER A 300 -2.87 -0.84 22.36
N ASP A 301 -2.04 -1.07 23.38
CA ASP A 301 -0.68 -1.59 23.21
C ASP A 301 -0.56 -3.10 23.43
N GLU A 302 -1.69 -3.80 23.55
CA GLU A 302 -1.73 -5.24 23.81
C GLU A 302 -0.90 -6.05 22.79
N LEU A 303 -1.10 -5.78 21.49
CA LEU A 303 -0.40 -6.51 20.43
C LEU A 303 1.11 -6.28 20.44
N LEU A 304 1.57 -5.08 20.75
CA LEU A 304 2.98 -4.76 20.84
C LEU A 304 3.61 -5.45 22.07
N ASN A 305 2.91 -5.48 23.20
CA ASN A 305 3.35 -6.16 24.41
C ASN A 305 3.46 -7.68 24.23
N ARG A 306 2.64 -8.26 23.34
CA ARG A 306 2.63 -9.69 23.01
C ARG A 306 3.36 -10.02 21.70
N LYS A 307 4.12 -9.09 21.14
CA LYS A 307 4.76 -9.24 19.82
C LYS A 307 5.57 -10.52 19.67
N GLU A 308 6.45 -10.81 20.62
CA GLU A 308 7.31 -12.00 20.58
C GLU A 308 6.49 -13.30 20.63
N GLU A 309 5.50 -13.37 21.51
CA GLU A 309 4.55 -14.50 21.60
C GLU A 309 3.83 -14.71 20.25
N ILE A 310 3.29 -13.64 19.67
CA ILE A 310 2.54 -13.69 18.40
C ILE A 310 3.45 -14.15 17.26
N LEU A 311 4.68 -13.67 17.19
CA LEU A 311 5.63 -14.03 16.14
C LEU A 311 6.15 -15.47 16.29
N ALA A 312 6.19 -16.02 17.47
CA ALA A 312 6.60 -17.40 17.74
C ALA A 312 5.52 -18.44 17.40
N LYS A 313 4.25 -18.06 17.28
CA LYS A 313 3.16 -19.00 16.94
C LYS A 313 3.42 -19.72 15.62
N ALA A 314 3.19 -21.02 15.57
CA ALA A 314 3.14 -21.78 14.31
C ALA A 314 1.91 -21.35 13.47
N LEU A 315 2.06 -21.24 12.15
CA LEU A 315 0.99 -20.93 11.18
C LEU A 315 0.94 -21.99 10.09
#